data_2ca1903f5d28cea25eee6719dc0fff75
#
_entry.id   2ca1903f5d28cea25eee6719dc0fff75
#
_cell.length_a   1.000
_cell.length_b   1.000
_cell.length_c   1.000
_cell.angle_alpha   90.00
_cell.angle_beta   90.00
_cell.angle_gamma   90.00
#
_symmetry.space_group_name_H-M   'P 1'
#
loop_
_entity.id
_entity.type
_entity.pdbx_description
1 polymer ?
#
loop_
_entity_poly.entity_id
_entity_poly.type
_entity_poly.pdbx_seq_one_letter_code
_entity_poly.pdbx_strand_id
1 'polypeptide(L)'
;MNFKPIPNKFEYLNWQEIESIAKDQRSTVIWPFGAVEQHGPHLPLATDSIFVDEIISEVLKLFSADIPLKKLPTQYIGFSPEHKGFAGTISLSSNLITSMIKEVGGQLSEMGFKRLILINGHGGQISLLNTAARELRSCAPGMAVFPCFLWSGVNGCLLYTSPSPRDS
;
A
#
# COMPACT_ATOMS: atom_id res chain seq x y z
N MET A 1 -22.63 -19.91 6.03
CA MET A 1 -21.17 -19.84 5.87
C MET A 1 -20.58 -19.34 7.17
N ASN A 2 -19.76 -20.15 7.86
CA ASN A 2 -19.00 -19.65 9.00
C ASN A 2 -17.84 -18.81 8.49
N PHE A 3 -18.04 -17.52 8.43
CA PHE A 3 -17.00 -16.57 8.07
C PHE A 3 -16.03 -16.47 9.25
N LYS A 4 -14.81 -16.99 9.08
CA LYS A 4 -13.75 -16.78 10.09
C LYS A 4 -13.10 -15.44 9.78
N PRO A 5 -13.23 -14.42 10.65
CA PRO A 5 -12.54 -13.16 10.42
C PRO A 5 -11.03 -13.41 10.39
N ILE A 6 -10.36 -12.83 9.40
CA ILE A 6 -8.89 -12.84 9.34
C ILE A 6 -8.43 -11.63 10.15
N PRO A 7 -7.78 -11.83 11.29
CA PRO A 7 -7.30 -10.72 12.12
C PRO A 7 -6.43 -9.77 11.28
N ASN A 8 -6.55 -8.48 11.55
CA ASN A 8 -5.79 -7.41 10.90
C ASN A 8 -6.16 -7.06 9.45
N LYS A 9 -7.12 -7.75 8.80
CA LYS A 9 -7.66 -7.33 7.50
C LYS A 9 -8.89 -6.47 7.71
N PHE A 10 -8.84 -5.21 7.25
CA PHE A 10 -9.88 -4.19 7.43
C PHE A 10 -11.23 -4.66 6.86
N GLU A 11 -11.23 -5.21 5.66
CA GLU A 11 -12.40 -5.65 4.92
C GLU A 11 -13.12 -6.87 5.49
N TYR A 12 -12.54 -7.52 6.51
CA TYR A 12 -13.15 -8.66 7.21
C TYR A 12 -13.79 -8.29 8.53
N LEU A 13 -13.71 -7.01 8.93
CA LEU A 13 -14.30 -6.50 10.15
C LEU A 13 -15.66 -5.87 9.87
N ASN A 14 -16.55 -5.91 10.86
CA ASN A 14 -17.79 -5.17 10.79
C ASN A 14 -17.58 -3.69 11.18
N TRP A 15 -18.59 -2.85 10.92
CA TRP A 15 -18.47 -1.42 11.16
C TRP A 15 -18.26 -1.04 12.64
N GLN A 16 -18.83 -1.82 13.59
CA GLN A 16 -18.69 -1.58 15.04
C GLN A 16 -17.27 -1.88 15.51
N GLU A 17 -16.65 -2.93 14.99
CA GLU A 17 -15.25 -3.25 15.26
C GLU A 17 -14.32 -2.16 14.73
N ILE A 18 -14.57 -1.64 13.52
CA ILE A 18 -13.81 -0.53 12.94
C ILE A 18 -13.97 0.74 13.78
N GLU A 19 -15.20 1.08 14.20
CA GLU A 19 -15.45 2.24 15.05
C GLU A 19 -14.69 2.16 16.38
N SER A 20 -14.68 0.99 17.00
CA SER A 20 -13.94 0.76 18.23
C SER A 20 -12.42 0.92 18.06
N ILE A 21 -11.87 0.35 16.98
CA ILE A 21 -10.43 0.43 16.66
C ILE A 21 -10.02 1.87 16.35
N ALA A 22 -10.81 2.60 15.59
CA ALA A 22 -10.50 3.97 15.18
C ALA A 22 -10.40 4.95 16.35
N LYS A 23 -11.09 4.68 17.48
CA LYS A 23 -11.03 5.48 18.70
C LYS A 23 -9.70 5.34 19.47
N ASP A 24 -8.92 4.28 19.25
CA ASP A 24 -7.62 4.10 19.91
C ASP A 24 -6.60 5.13 19.38
N GLN A 25 -5.86 5.76 20.29
CA GLN A 25 -4.83 6.75 19.93
C GLN A 25 -3.65 6.14 19.15
N ARG A 26 -3.52 4.83 19.14
CA ARG A 26 -2.52 4.07 18.38
C ARG A 26 -3.08 3.54 17.05
N SER A 27 -4.38 3.79 16.74
CA SER A 27 -5.04 3.23 15.57
C SER A 27 -4.26 3.53 14.28
N THR A 28 -3.96 2.47 13.54
CA THR A 28 -3.09 2.54 12.36
C THR A 28 -3.68 1.71 11.24
N VAL A 29 -3.71 2.29 10.05
CA VAL A 29 -4.06 1.59 8.83
C VAL A 29 -2.82 1.47 7.95
N ILE A 30 -2.56 0.25 7.44
CA ILE A 30 -1.57 0.00 6.40
C ILE A 30 -2.31 -0.15 5.07
N TRP A 31 -1.88 0.57 4.07
CA TRP A 31 -2.40 0.44 2.71
C TRP A 31 -1.27 0.09 1.75
N PRO A 32 -1.18 -1.17 1.29
CA PRO A 32 -0.15 -1.59 0.35
C PRO A 32 -0.49 -1.17 -1.08
N PHE A 33 0.53 -0.76 -1.84
CA PHE A 33 0.49 -0.36 -3.24
C PHE A 33 1.50 -1.17 -4.04
N GLY A 34 1.05 -1.81 -5.10
CA GLY A 34 1.88 -2.48 -6.09
C GLY A 34 1.69 -1.93 -7.49
N ALA A 35 1.97 -2.76 -8.50
CA ALA A 35 1.72 -2.48 -9.90
C ALA A 35 1.37 -3.77 -10.65
N VAL A 36 0.76 -3.62 -11.82
CA VAL A 36 0.57 -4.69 -12.82
C VAL A 36 1.29 -4.25 -14.09
N GLU A 37 2.52 -4.72 -14.26
CA GLU A 37 3.42 -4.30 -15.32
C GLU A 37 4.36 -5.42 -15.76
N GLN A 38 5.02 -5.24 -16.91
CA GLN A 38 6.00 -6.22 -17.37
C GLN A 38 7.17 -6.35 -16.36
N HIS A 39 7.59 -7.59 -16.11
CA HIS A 39 8.74 -7.96 -15.25
C HIS A 39 9.65 -8.97 -15.94
N GLY A 40 9.84 -8.80 -17.26
CA GLY A 40 10.57 -9.75 -18.09
C GLY A 40 9.76 -11.04 -18.34
N PRO A 41 10.39 -12.03 -19.02
CA PRO A 41 9.69 -13.25 -19.46
C PRO A 41 9.49 -14.28 -18.33
N HIS A 42 10.03 -14.07 -17.14
CA HIS A 42 10.10 -15.08 -16.07
C HIS A 42 9.29 -14.72 -14.82
N LEU A 43 8.79 -13.50 -14.70
CA LEU A 43 7.99 -13.06 -13.56
C LEU A 43 6.57 -12.67 -14.00
N PRO A 44 5.57 -12.85 -13.12
CA PRO A 44 4.20 -12.44 -13.42
C PRO A 44 4.07 -10.90 -13.44
N LEU A 45 3.09 -10.41 -14.18
CA LEU A 45 2.81 -8.97 -14.29
C LEU A 45 2.51 -8.31 -12.94
N ALA A 46 1.93 -9.04 -12.00
CA ALA A 46 1.57 -8.53 -10.67
C ALA A 46 2.67 -8.73 -9.62
N THR A 47 3.93 -8.89 -10.02
CA THR A 47 5.05 -9.18 -9.12
C THR A 47 5.10 -8.19 -7.94
N ASP A 48 5.07 -6.90 -8.19
CA ASP A 48 5.11 -5.87 -7.14
C ASP A 48 3.94 -5.97 -6.17
N SER A 49 2.75 -6.23 -6.70
CA SER A 49 1.52 -6.34 -5.91
C SER A 49 1.50 -7.60 -5.06
N ILE A 50 1.89 -8.73 -5.62
CA ILE A 50 2.00 -10.00 -4.90
C ILE A 50 3.03 -9.86 -3.79
N PHE A 51 4.19 -9.28 -4.12
CA PHE A 51 5.29 -9.16 -3.18
C PHE A 51 4.94 -8.28 -1.98
N VAL A 52 4.39 -7.10 -2.20
CA VAL A 52 4.00 -6.20 -1.11
C VAL A 52 2.86 -6.79 -0.27
N ASP A 53 1.91 -7.48 -0.89
CA ASP A 53 0.79 -8.13 -0.21
C ASP A 53 1.25 -9.23 0.74
N GLU A 54 2.11 -10.12 0.25
CA GLU A 54 2.66 -11.25 1.01
C GLU A 54 3.55 -10.75 2.16
N ILE A 55 4.48 -9.83 1.90
CA ILE A 55 5.37 -9.30 2.95
C ILE A 55 4.54 -8.66 4.07
N ILE A 56 3.57 -7.81 3.75
CA ILE A 56 2.78 -7.17 4.79
C ILE A 56 1.90 -8.19 5.51
N SER A 57 1.41 -9.21 4.82
CA SER A 57 0.64 -10.30 5.45
C SER A 57 1.49 -11.10 6.43
N GLU A 58 2.75 -11.38 6.11
CA GLU A 58 3.69 -12.03 7.04
C GLU A 58 4.08 -11.12 8.22
N VAL A 59 4.36 -9.84 7.94
CA VAL A 59 4.67 -8.87 9.00
C VAL A 59 3.52 -8.75 10.01
N LEU A 60 2.28 -8.74 9.53
CA LEU A 60 1.11 -8.64 10.42
C LEU A 60 0.95 -9.83 11.38
N LYS A 61 1.48 -11.00 11.05
CA LYS A 61 1.47 -12.17 11.96
C LYS A 61 2.39 -11.99 13.16
N LEU A 62 3.36 -11.07 13.08
CA LEU A 62 4.29 -10.76 14.18
C LEU A 62 3.67 -9.84 15.24
N PHE A 63 2.53 -9.22 14.94
CA PHE A 63 1.85 -8.33 15.86
C PHE A 63 0.74 -9.06 16.62
N SER A 64 0.62 -8.71 17.90
CA SER A 64 -0.47 -9.19 18.75
C SER A 64 -1.82 -8.63 18.26
N ALA A 65 -2.89 -9.39 18.45
CA ALA A 65 -4.24 -9.04 17.98
C ALA A 65 -4.84 -7.79 18.67
N ASP A 66 -4.32 -7.41 19.84
CA ASP A 66 -4.73 -6.20 20.58
C ASP A 66 -4.12 -4.91 20.02
N ILE A 67 -3.16 -5.00 19.09
CA ILE A 67 -2.62 -3.82 18.42
C ILE A 67 -3.65 -3.32 17.43
N PRO A 68 -4.07 -2.03 17.51
CA PRO A 68 -5.10 -1.46 16.65
C PRO A 68 -4.53 -1.14 15.24
N LEU A 69 -3.99 -2.16 14.60
CA LEU A 69 -3.35 -2.13 13.28
C LEU A 69 -4.18 -2.94 12.29
N LYS A 70 -4.62 -2.30 11.20
CA LYS A 70 -5.42 -2.94 10.15
C LYS A 70 -4.82 -2.70 8.77
N LYS A 71 -4.89 -3.71 7.91
CA LYS A 71 -4.47 -3.65 6.52
C LYS A 71 -5.67 -3.47 5.61
N LEU A 72 -5.67 -2.45 4.76
CA LEU A 72 -6.58 -2.35 3.63
C LEU A 72 -6.22 -3.37 2.54
N PRO A 73 -7.19 -3.72 1.66
CA PRO A 73 -6.90 -4.46 0.44
C PRO A 73 -5.77 -3.81 -0.34
N THR A 74 -4.84 -4.62 -0.84
CA THR A 74 -3.72 -4.11 -1.64
C THR A 74 -4.21 -3.47 -2.92
N GLN A 75 -3.72 -2.27 -3.23
CA GLN A 75 -3.93 -1.61 -4.51
C GLN A 75 -3.02 -2.25 -5.56
N TYR A 76 -3.58 -3.17 -6.34
CA TYR A 76 -2.83 -3.98 -7.30
C TYR A 76 -2.39 -3.20 -8.54
N ILE A 77 -3.23 -2.30 -9.04
CA ILE A 77 -2.95 -1.54 -10.27
C ILE A 77 -2.35 -0.21 -9.86
N GLY A 78 -1.08 0.02 -10.19
CA GLY A 78 -0.31 1.20 -9.84
C GLY A 78 -0.12 2.18 -11.00
N PHE A 79 0.91 3.01 -10.87
CA PHE A 79 1.35 4.00 -11.85
C PHE A 79 2.66 3.53 -12.49
N SER A 80 2.59 3.02 -13.72
CA SER A 80 3.69 2.40 -14.47
C SER A 80 3.74 2.91 -15.93
N PRO A 81 3.79 4.22 -16.18
CA PRO A 81 3.77 4.75 -17.53
C PRO A 81 5.02 4.37 -18.33
N GLU A 82 6.14 4.09 -17.66
CA GLU A 82 7.42 3.64 -18.24
C GLU A 82 7.34 2.29 -18.95
N HIS A 83 6.37 1.46 -18.55
CA HIS A 83 6.11 0.15 -19.15
C HIS A 83 4.93 0.15 -20.13
N LYS A 84 4.43 1.34 -20.51
CA LYS A 84 3.37 1.48 -21.50
C LYS A 84 3.83 0.90 -22.85
N GLY A 85 3.02 0.04 -23.42
CA GLY A 85 3.33 -0.64 -24.69
C GLY A 85 3.68 -2.13 -24.53
N PHE A 86 4.05 -2.57 -23.34
CA PHE A 86 4.16 -4.00 -23.06
C PHE A 86 2.78 -4.61 -22.81
N ALA A 87 2.49 -5.72 -23.49
CA ALA A 87 1.22 -6.43 -23.32
C ALA A 87 1.01 -6.83 -21.86
N GLY A 88 -0.19 -6.57 -21.34
CA GLY A 88 -0.57 -6.87 -19.96
C GLY A 88 -0.22 -5.79 -18.93
N THR A 89 0.59 -4.79 -19.26
CA THR A 89 0.80 -3.64 -18.37
C THR A 89 -0.45 -2.78 -18.32
N ILE A 90 -0.95 -2.53 -17.09
CA ILE A 90 -2.10 -1.68 -16.82
C ILE A 90 -1.66 -0.61 -15.83
N SER A 91 -1.64 0.64 -16.28
CA SER A 91 -1.23 1.79 -15.46
C SER A 91 -2.37 2.77 -15.26
N LEU A 92 -2.63 3.13 -14.02
CA LEU A 92 -3.52 4.23 -13.68
C LEU A 92 -2.81 5.57 -13.91
N SER A 93 -3.57 6.65 -14.05
CA SER A 93 -2.99 7.99 -14.07
C SER A 93 -2.54 8.44 -12.68
N SER A 94 -1.53 9.32 -12.62
CA SER A 94 -1.08 9.93 -11.36
C SER A 94 -2.22 10.66 -10.64
N ASN A 95 -3.06 11.38 -11.37
CA ASN A 95 -4.21 12.08 -10.81
C ASN A 95 -5.21 11.12 -10.13
N LEU A 96 -5.50 9.99 -10.77
CA LEU A 96 -6.43 9.02 -10.21
C LEU A 96 -5.91 8.42 -8.91
N ILE A 97 -4.64 8.01 -8.86
CA ILE A 97 -4.03 7.46 -7.64
C ILE A 97 -3.99 8.53 -6.54
N THR A 98 -3.59 9.74 -6.85
CA THR A 98 -3.56 10.85 -5.88
C THR A 98 -4.96 11.13 -5.33
N SER A 99 -5.97 11.21 -6.19
CA SER A 99 -7.36 11.43 -5.77
C SER A 99 -7.88 10.30 -4.90
N MET A 100 -7.65 9.05 -5.29
CA MET A 100 -8.03 7.87 -4.52
C MET A 100 -7.39 7.87 -3.11
N ILE A 101 -6.10 8.19 -3.01
CA ILE A 101 -5.40 8.27 -1.72
C ILE A 101 -6.01 9.37 -0.84
N LYS A 102 -6.34 10.52 -1.42
CA LYS A 102 -6.97 11.63 -0.69
C LYS A 102 -8.38 11.30 -0.22
N GLU A 103 -9.18 10.68 -1.06
CA GLU A 103 -10.57 10.32 -0.72
C GLU A 103 -10.60 9.24 0.36
N VAL A 104 -9.88 8.14 0.17
CA VAL A 104 -9.84 7.04 1.14
C VAL A 104 -9.17 7.49 2.44
N GLY A 105 -8.04 8.19 2.35
CA GLY A 105 -7.36 8.71 3.52
C GLY A 105 -8.16 9.74 4.30
N GLY A 106 -8.92 10.60 3.60
CA GLY A 106 -9.86 11.54 4.22
C GLY A 106 -10.93 10.81 5.03
N GLN A 107 -11.56 9.81 4.46
CA GLN A 107 -12.57 8.98 5.15
C GLN A 107 -11.99 8.25 6.36
N LEU A 108 -10.77 7.70 6.25
CA LEU A 108 -10.09 7.08 7.41
C LEU A 108 -9.86 8.08 8.54
N SER A 109 -9.47 9.31 8.20
CA SER A 109 -9.31 10.39 9.17
C SER A 109 -10.64 10.79 9.83
N GLU A 110 -11.72 10.88 9.06
CA GLU A 110 -13.08 11.13 9.55
C GLU A 110 -13.59 10.03 10.48
N MET A 111 -13.26 8.77 10.21
CA MET A 111 -13.54 7.63 11.10
C MET A 111 -12.77 7.73 12.43
N GLY A 112 -11.70 8.52 12.49
CA GLY A 112 -10.90 8.74 13.70
C GLY A 112 -9.53 8.05 13.72
N PHE A 113 -9.13 7.34 12.67
CA PHE A 113 -7.80 6.73 12.59
C PHE A 113 -6.68 7.76 12.72
N LYS A 114 -5.63 7.39 13.45
CA LYS A 114 -4.53 8.30 13.80
C LYS A 114 -3.34 8.20 12.87
N ARG A 115 -3.17 7.06 12.19
CA ARG A 115 -2.03 6.83 11.30
C ARG A 115 -2.46 6.09 10.03
N LEU A 116 -1.94 6.54 8.91
CA LEU A 116 -2.01 5.83 7.62
C LEU A 116 -0.59 5.61 7.10
N ILE A 117 -0.25 4.36 6.82
CA ILE A 117 1.03 3.96 6.24
C ILE A 117 0.78 3.48 4.82
N LEU A 118 1.31 4.21 3.83
CA LEU A 118 1.27 3.84 2.42
C LEU A 118 2.52 3.02 2.12
N ILE A 119 2.39 1.70 2.05
CA ILE A 119 3.54 0.82 1.73
C ILE A 119 3.62 0.63 0.22
N ASN A 120 4.71 1.07 -0.35
CA ASN A 120 4.95 1.00 -1.78
C ASN A 120 5.89 -0.16 -2.15
N GLY A 121 5.42 -1.10 -2.97
CA GLY A 121 6.21 -2.18 -3.56
C GLY A 121 6.80 -1.86 -4.94
N HIS A 122 6.34 -0.78 -5.61
CA HIS A 122 6.70 -0.42 -6.98
C HIS A 122 7.59 0.83 -7.05
N GLY A 123 8.74 0.71 -7.70
CA GLY A 123 9.73 1.81 -7.81
C GLY A 123 9.22 3.03 -8.57
N GLY A 124 8.45 2.83 -9.66
CA GLY A 124 7.97 3.89 -10.54
C GLY A 124 7.01 4.89 -9.90
N GLN A 125 6.41 4.56 -8.75
CA GLN A 125 5.43 5.43 -8.07
C GLN A 125 5.92 6.04 -6.73
N ILE A 126 7.20 5.94 -6.39
CA ILE A 126 7.74 6.47 -5.11
C ILE A 126 7.42 7.95 -4.94
N SER A 127 7.79 8.78 -5.92
CA SER A 127 7.57 10.22 -5.89
C SER A 127 6.08 10.57 -5.85
N LEU A 128 5.25 9.80 -6.55
CA LEU A 128 3.80 9.98 -6.58
C LEU A 128 3.18 9.77 -5.20
N LEU A 129 3.51 8.65 -4.54
CA LEU A 129 2.99 8.37 -3.20
C LEU A 129 3.49 9.38 -2.15
N ASN A 130 4.73 9.84 -2.28
CA ASN A 130 5.26 10.92 -1.42
C ASN A 130 4.46 12.21 -1.58
N THR A 131 4.14 12.60 -2.82
CA THR A 131 3.33 13.79 -3.11
C THR A 131 1.91 13.62 -2.60
N ALA A 132 1.26 12.50 -2.89
CA ALA A 132 -0.10 12.20 -2.43
C ALA A 132 -0.21 12.20 -0.90
N ALA A 133 0.78 11.63 -0.20
CA ALA A 133 0.84 11.66 1.26
C ALA A 133 0.98 13.08 1.81
N ARG A 134 1.75 13.95 1.14
CA ARG A 134 1.89 15.36 1.51
C ARG A 134 0.57 16.12 1.33
N GLU A 135 -0.11 15.91 0.21
CA GLU A 135 -1.42 16.53 -0.04
C GLU A 135 -2.48 16.05 0.97
N LEU A 136 -2.52 14.75 1.25
CA LEU A 136 -3.45 14.19 2.22
C LEU A 136 -3.24 14.78 3.62
N ARG A 137 -2.00 14.95 4.08
CA ARG A 137 -1.71 15.60 5.38
C ARG A 137 -2.29 17.00 5.48
N SER A 138 -2.37 17.73 4.37
CA SER A 138 -2.95 19.08 4.34
C SER A 138 -4.49 19.05 4.46
N CYS A 139 -5.13 17.96 4.02
CA CYS A 139 -6.59 17.80 4.05
C CYS A 139 -7.07 17.04 5.30
N ALA A 140 -6.21 16.26 5.94
CA ALA A 140 -6.52 15.41 7.09
C ALA A 140 -5.54 15.70 8.28
N PRO A 141 -5.59 16.88 8.89
CA PRO A 141 -4.59 17.32 9.88
C PRO A 141 -4.60 16.47 11.17
N GLY A 142 -5.66 15.71 11.42
CA GLY A 142 -5.79 14.80 12.57
C GLY A 142 -5.11 13.44 12.41
N MET A 143 -4.58 13.13 11.21
CA MET A 143 -4.00 11.83 10.88
C MET A 143 -2.57 11.98 10.36
N ALA A 144 -1.63 11.25 10.97
CA ALA A 144 -0.26 11.16 10.46
C ALA A 144 -0.21 10.19 9.25
N VAL A 145 0.44 10.62 8.16
CA VAL A 145 0.54 9.82 6.92
C VAL A 145 2.01 9.55 6.60
N PHE A 146 2.37 8.29 6.43
CA PHE A 146 3.73 7.82 6.21
C PHE A 146 3.83 7.06 4.89
N PRO A 147 4.42 7.64 3.84
CA PRO A 147 4.80 6.88 2.64
C PRO A 147 6.09 6.12 2.93
N CYS A 148 6.08 4.81 2.70
CA CYS A 148 7.22 3.94 2.92
C CYS A 148 7.47 3.10 1.67
N PHE A 149 8.67 3.19 1.10
CA PHE A 149 9.08 2.30 0.03
C PHE A 149 9.67 1.01 0.62
N LEU A 150 9.12 -0.13 0.23
CA LEU A 150 9.45 -1.43 0.82
C LEU A 150 10.95 -1.76 0.77
N TRP A 151 11.61 -1.38 -0.30
CA TRP A 151 13.02 -1.68 -0.55
C TRP A 151 14.00 -0.69 0.06
N SER A 152 13.55 0.41 0.65
CA SER A 152 14.44 1.44 1.20
C SER A 152 15.26 0.98 2.41
N GLY A 153 14.86 -0.11 3.06
CA GLY A 153 15.58 -0.73 4.18
C GLY A 153 16.50 -1.90 3.78
N VAL A 154 16.49 -2.31 2.51
CA VAL A 154 17.31 -3.42 2.03
C VAL A 154 18.70 -2.90 1.68
N ASN A 155 19.76 -3.56 2.19
CA ASN A 155 21.14 -3.19 1.91
C ASN A 155 21.38 -3.14 0.39
N GLY A 156 21.87 -2.01 -0.14
CA GLY A 156 22.01 -1.75 -1.58
C GLY A 156 22.72 -2.83 -2.39
N CYS A 157 23.55 -3.66 -1.73
CA CYS A 157 24.24 -4.79 -2.35
C CYS A 157 23.29 -5.86 -2.93
N LEU A 158 22.09 -6.03 -2.38
CA LEU A 158 21.11 -6.99 -2.90
C LEU A 158 20.29 -6.43 -4.08
N LEU A 159 20.21 -5.10 -4.20
CA LEU A 159 19.47 -4.45 -5.29
C LEU A 159 20.27 -4.41 -6.60
N TYR A 160 21.61 -4.50 -6.53
CA TYR A 160 22.50 -4.47 -7.70
C TYR A 160 22.81 -5.83 -8.31
N THR A 161 22.29 -6.93 -7.76
CA THR A 161 22.56 -8.29 -8.27
C THR A 161 21.57 -8.75 -9.33
N SER A 162 20.49 -8.03 -9.59
CA SER A 162 19.60 -8.29 -10.71
C SER A 162 19.84 -7.25 -11.81
N PRO A 163 20.16 -7.67 -13.04
CA PRO A 163 20.24 -6.73 -14.17
C PRO A 163 18.88 -6.04 -14.34
N SER A 164 18.89 -4.72 -14.31
CA SER A 164 17.71 -3.92 -14.61
C SER A 164 17.27 -4.19 -16.07
N PRO A 165 15.97 -4.33 -16.36
CA PRO A 165 15.48 -4.38 -17.74
C PRO A 165 15.84 -3.14 -18.58
N ARG A 166 16.40 -2.09 -17.95
CA ARG A 166 16.88 -0.87 -18.60
C ARG A 166 18.30 -1.00 -19.16
N ASP A 167 19.01 -2.07 -18.82
CA ASP A 167 20.41 -2.31 -19.21
C ASP A 167 20.55 -3.29 -20.39
N SER A 168 19.44 -3.61 -21.09
CA SER A 168 19.38 -4.47 -22.28
C SER A 168 18.87 -3.71 -23.51
#